data_b705fbbecd341320d7f1ee39e9567c61
#
_entry.id   b705fbbecd341320d7f1ee39e9567c61
#
_cell.length_a   1.000
_cell.length_b   1.000
_cell.length_c   1.000
_cell.angle_alpha   90.00
_cell.angle_beta   90.00
_cell.angle_gamma   90.00
#
_symmetry.space_group_name_H-M   'P 1'
#
loop_
_entity.id
_entity.type
_entity.pdbx_description
1 polymer ?
#
loop_
_entity_poly.entity_id
_entity_poly.type
_entity_poly.pdbx_seq_one_letter_code
_entity_poly.pdbx_strand_id
1 'polypeptide(L)'
;MIVIAPTRAACETIEIALGLRIETFLEREHGDEVRELAHGGRGFGIVAGTGTGKTLAIRPIAEEILHAPLRTGVVNREREATPDTPSWNVIIVTTGIARRWFQDGDILPHDTLIVDEIHQTSAELELCLALGKRVGCRFIWLSATVYPTFYARYLNSADVVQSFAFDPSRAANVKVVREQPVQFLSDRFLQQIVRQRRGVGMFLPTRASVEEAARYVTERFPRINAAFYHGGEPIRIIRPFLEDGAEKPFFLAMTAAGQSALNVKGLDTVIIDDTRFANVIERGKNVLTRLHLGANEILQMAGRVHGRVEGGRVFILSDRDIEFSALRPTEPEFQLAGDSERVALTCADLGVRADELELPIALDRRAYREAVTRLE
;
A
#
# COMPACT_ATOMS: atom_id res chain seq x y z
N MET A 1 -9.67 4.95 18.08
CA MET A 1 -8.51 4.75 17.17
C MET A 1 -9.02 4.45 15.77
N ILE A 2 -8.46 5.10 14.79
CA ILE A 2 -8.87 4.94 13.39
C ILE A 2 -7.65 4.45 12.58
N VAL A 3 -7.81 3.33 11.87
CA VAL A 3 -6.79 2.78 10.99
C VAL A 3 -7.16 3.10 9.55
N ILE A 4 -6.34 3.88 8.88
CA ILE A 4 -6.56 4.31 7.50
C ILE A 4 -5.77 3.39 6.57
N ALA A 5 -6.48 2.73 5.68
CA ALA A 5 -5.93 1.81 4.69
C ALA A 5 -6.08 2.38 3.27
N PRO A 6 -5.12 2.12 2.37
CA PRO A 6 -5.15 2.67 1.01
C PRO A 6 -6.26 2.05 0.15
N THR A 7 -6.64 0.83 0.43
CA THR A 7 -7.61 0.07 -0.37
C THR A 7 -8.55 -0.75 0.52
N ARG A 8 -9.67 -1.18 -0.05
CA ARG A 8 -10.60 -2.10 0.59
C ARG A 8 -9.94 -3.43 0.98
N ALA A 9 -9.13 -3.98 0.10
CA ALA A 9 -8.36 -5.20 0.38
C ALA A 9 -7.42 -5.03 1.57
N ALA A 10 -6.77 -3.88 1.69
CA ALA A 10 -5.95 -3.56 2.85
C ALA A 10 -6.77 -3.50 4.14
N CYS A 11 -8.01 -2.98 4.11
CA CYS A 11 -8.91 -3.03 5.27
C CYS A 11 -9.15 -4.47 5.75
N GLU A 12 -9.44 -5.39 4.84
CA GLU A 12 -9.68 -6.80 5.17
C GLU A 12 -8.42 -7.47 5.75
N THR A 13 -7.26 -7.17 5.17
CA THR A 13 -5.98 -7.67 5.69
C THR A 13 -5.68 -7.17 7.10
N ILE A 14 -5.96 -5.90 7.38
CA ILE A 14 -5.79 -5.33 8.72
C ILE A 14 -6.78 -5.97 9.70
N GLU A 15 -8.02 -6.17 9.30
CA GLU A 15 -9.04 -6.84 10.13
C GLU A 15 -8.56 -8.25 10.54
N ILE A 16 -8.05 -9.02 9.60
CA ILE A 16 -7.46 -10.35 9.86
C ILE A 16 -6.27 -10.23 10.81
N ALA A 17 -5.35 -9.29 10.53
CA ALA A 17 -4.14 -9.09 11.34
C ALA A 17 -4.48 -8.73 12.79
N LEU A 18 -5.50 -7.92 13.03
CA LEU A 18 -5.98 -7.57 14.37
C LEU A 18 -6.55 -8.78 15.13
N GLY A 19 -6.99 -9.82 14.44
CA GLY A 19 -7.44 -11.08 15.02
C GLY A 19 -6.31 -12.06 15.38
N LEU A 20 -5.10 -11.82 14.86
CA LEU A 20 -3.97 -12.76 15.00
C LEU A 20 -2.99 -12.32 16.09
N ARG A 21 -2.41 -13.30 16.78
CA ARG A 21 -1.27 -13.13 17.70
C ARG A 21 -0.11 -13.95 17.16
N ILE A 22 0.67 -13.34 16.28
CA ILE A 22 1.82 -13.99 15.64
C ILE A 22 3.07 -13.19 15.98
N GLU A 23 4.09 -13.87 16.47
CA GLU A 23 5.41 -13.27 16.62
C GLU A 23 6.05 -13.10 15.24
N THR A 24 6.25 -11.84 14.84
CA THR A 24 6.86 -11.48 13.56
C THR A 24 8.33 -11.12 13.72
N PHE A 25 9.04 -10.95 12.62
CA PHE A 25 10.41 -10.44 12.64
C PHE A 25 10.47 -9.06 13.33
N LEU A 26 9.56 -8.16 12.96
CA LEU A 26 9.48 -6.81 13.55
C LEU A 26 9.21 -6.88 15.08
N GLU A 27 8.32 -7.77 15.50
CA GLU A 27 8.00 -7.96 16.93
C GLU A 27 9.22 -8.44 17.72
N ARG A 28 9.98 -9.37 17.20
CA ARG A 28 11.19 -9.87 17.88
C ARG A 28 12.30 -8.85 17.98
N GLU A 29 12.51 -8.07 16.91
CA GLU A 29 13.62 -7.12 16.85
C GLU A 29 13.30 -5.78 17.53
N HIS A 30 12.05 -5.33 17.44
CA HIS A 30 11.62 -3.99 17.83
C HIS A 30 10.33 -3.94 18.66
N GLY A 31 9.79 -5.07 19.10
CA GLY A 31 8.49 -5.11 19.78
C GLY A 31 8.43 -4.23 21.04
N ASP A 32 9.47 -4.26 21.87
CA ASP A 32 9.54 -3.46 23.09
C ASP A 32 9.64 -1.97 22.77
N GLU A 33 10.47 -1.59 21.81
CA GLU A 33 10.59 -0.20 21.33
C GLU A 33 9.25 0.32 20.80
N VAL A 34 8.54 -0.47 19.99
CA VAL A 34 7.24 -0.10 19.45
C VAL A 34 6.20 0.10 20.56
N ARG A 35 6.18 -0.77 21.58
CA ARG A 35 5.28 -0.62 22.74
C ARG A 35 5.61 0.62 23.56
N GLU A 36 6.87 0.89 23.79
CA GLU A 36 7.31 2.08 24.51
C GLU A 36 6.87 3.36 23.77
N LEU A 37 7.07 3.42 22.46
CA LEU A 37 6.60 4.54 21.64
C LEU A 37 5.07 4.65 21.63
N ALA A 38 4.34 3.52 21.56
CA ALA A 38 2.90 3.51 21.63
C ALA A 38 2.38 4.07 22.96
N HIS A 39 3.01 3.67 24.07
CA HIS A 39 2.69 4.15 25.41
C HIS A 39 3.04 5.65 25.59
N GLY A 40 4.10 6.11 24.96
CA GLY A 40 4.63 7.47 25.11
C GLY A 40 3.74 8.62 24.62
N GLY A 41 2.60 8.32 23.96
CA GLY A 41 1.61 9.31 23.55
C GLY A 41 1.97 10.18 22.36
N ARG A 42 3.20 10.11 21.85
CA ARG A 42 3.65 10.85 20.67
C ARG A 42 3.40 10.07 19.39
N GLY A 43 3.39 10.77 18.25
CA GLY A 43 3.41 10.15 16.94
C GLY A 43 4.77 9.50 16.65
N PHE A 44 4.75 8.40 15.91
CA PHE A 44 5.97 7.72 15.45
C PHE A 44 5.71 6.98 14.13
N GLY A 45 6.80 6.60 13.47
CA GLY A 45 6.74 5.83 12.23
C GLY A 45 7.39 4.47 12.35
N ILE A 46 6.95 3.52 11.53
CA ILE A 46 7.58 2.23 11.34
C ILE A 46 7.89 2.06 9.86
N VAL A 47 9.16 1.97 9.52
CA VAL A 47 9.64 1.65 8.17
C VAL A 47 10.25 0.26 8.19
N ALA A 48 9.59 -0.66 7.53
CA ALA A 48 10.03 -2.05 7.52
C ALA A 48 9.69 -2.71 6.19
N GLY A 49 10.55 -3.59 5.73
CA GLY A 49 10.34 -4.31 4.48
C GLY A 49 9.03 -5.08 4.43
N THR A 50 8.55 -5.39 3.26
CA THR A 50 7.32 -6.19 3.06
C THR A 50 7.47 -7.57 3.74
N GLY A 51 6.45 -8.04 4.43
CA GLY A 51 6.45 -9.35 5.11
C GLY A 51 7.22 -9.41 6.44
N THR A 52 7.70 -8.28 6.97
CA THR A 52 8.34 -8.20 8.29
C THR A 52 7.35 -8.20 9.45
N GLY A 53 6.07 -7.94 9.16
CA GLY A 53 5.00 -7.91 10.14
C GLY A 53 4.46 -6.52 10.50
N LYS A 54 4.65 -5.51 9.63
CA LYS A 54 4.14 -4.14 9.88
C LYS A 54 2.66 -4.09 10.21
N THR A 55 1.82 -4.68 9.35
CA THR A 55 0.37 -4.69 9.55
C THR A 55 -0.02 -5.47 10.82
N LEU A 56 0.71 -6.54 11.15
CA LEU A 56 0.53 -7.28 12.39
C LEU A 56 0.92 -6.49 13.65
N ALA A 57 1.82 -5.50 13.51
CA ALA A 57 2.20 -4.61 14.61
C ALA A 57 1.08 -3.66 15.04
N ILE A 58 0.06 -3.45 14.22
CA ILE A 58 -1.10 -2.60 14.56
C ILE A 58 -1.81 -3.12 15.80
N ARG A 59 -1.92 -4.44 15.98
CA ARG A 59 -2.56 -5.04 17.14
C ARG A 59 -1.86 -4.68 18.47
N PRO A 60 -0.57 -4.99 18.68
CA PRO A 60 0.11 -4.63 19.93
C PRO A 60 0.14 -3.11 20.15
N ILE A 61 0.24 -2.31 19.11
CA ILE A 61 0.13 -0.85 19.23
C ILE A 61 -1.24 -0.45 19.76
N ALA A 62 -2.32 -1.00 19.22
CA ALA A 62 -3.67 -0.71 19.64
C ALA A 62 -3.93 -1.17 21.08
N GLU A 63 -3.48 -2.36 21.45
CA GLU A 63 -3.59 -2.90 22.81
C GLU A 63 -2.87 -1.99 23.83
N GLU A 64 -1.67 -1.50 23.48
CA GLU A 64 -0.88 -0.62 24.33
C GLU A 64 -1.51 0.77 24.49
N ILE A 65 -2.12 1.32 23.45
CA ILE A 65 -2.76 2.64 23.52
C ILE A 65 -4.11 2.59 24.24
N LEU A 66 -4.91 1.57 23.97
CA LEU A 66 -6.30 1.50 24.45
C LEU A 66 -6.44 0.89 25.84
N HIS A 67 -5.46 0.08 26.28
CA HIS A 67 -5.51 -0.67 27.54
C HIS A 67 -6.84 -1.40 27.76
N ALA A 68 -7.44 -1.89 26.69
CA ALA A 68 -8.73 -2.55 26.67
C ALA A 68 -8.78 -3.62 25.57
N PRO A 69 -9.67 -4.62 25.69
CA PRO A 69 -9.93 -5.56 24.62
C PRO A 69 -10.31 -4.83 23.32
N LEU A 70 -9.76 -5.28 22.21
CA LEU A 70 -10.04 -4.67 20.91
C LEU A 70 -11.43 -5.07 20.42
N ARG A 71 -12.24 -4.07 20.11
CA ARG A 71 -13.51 -4.19 19.40
C ARG A 71 -13.35 -3.54 18.06
N THR A 72 -13.13 -4.37 17.03
CA THR A 72 -12.74 -3.92 15.70
C THR A 72 -13.92 -3.94 14.75
N GLY A 73 -13.94 -2.99 13.83
CA GLY A 73 -14.88 -2.95 12.73
C GLY A 73 -14.27 -2.30 11.49
N VAL A 74 -14.86 -2.59 10.34
CA VAL A 74 -14.46 -2.05 9.05
C VAL A 74 -15.58 -1.24 8.45
N VAL A 75 -15.26 -0.02 8.00
CA VAL A 75 -16.17 0.82 7.22
C VAL A 75 -15.54 1.17 5.89
N ASN A 76 -16.18 0.78 4.80
CA ASN A 76 -15.78 1.08 3.44
C ASN A 76 -17.02 1.13 2.54
N ARG A 77 -16.86 1.20 1.22
CA ARG A 77 -18.00 1.29 0.28
C ARG A 77 -18.95 0.08 0.30
N GLU A 78 -18.50 -1.08 0.77
CA GLU A 78 -19.30 -2.31 0.86
C GLU A 78 -19.81 -2.59 2.27
N ARG A 79 -19.14 -2.04 3.28
CA ARG A 79 -19.50 -2.18 4.68
C ARG A 79 -19.79 -0.79 5.24
N GLU A 80 -21.02 -0.39 5.22
CA GLU A 80 -21.45 0.90 5.75
C GLU A 80 -21.36 0.94 7.27
N ALA A 81 -21.26 2.16 7.82
CA ALA A 81 -21.39 2.36 9.26
C ALA A 81 -22.75 1.88 9.74
N THR A 82 -22.76 1.20 10.86
CA THR A 82 -23.98 0.66 11.50
C THR A 82 -24.19 1.32 12.86
N PRO A 83 -25.35 1.13 13.52
CA PRO A 83 -25.55 1.57 14.89
C PRO A 83 -24.51 1.04 15.88
N ASP A 84 -23.85 -0.09 15.55
CA ASP A 84 -22.81 -0.69 16.39
C ASP A 84 -21.42 -0.04 16.20
N THR A 85 -21.23 0.74 15.14
CA THR A 85 -19.95 1.41 14.83
C THR A 85 -19.38 2.20 16.01
N PRO A 86 -20.17 2.97 16.79
CA PRO A 86 -19.68 3.68 17.96
C PRO A 86 -19.20 2.77 19.10
N SER A 87 -19.57 1.49 19.10
CA SER A 87 -19.13 0.52 20.10
C SER A 87 -17.71 -0.01 19.84
N TRP A 88 -17.18 0.20 18.64
CA TRP A 88 -15.84 -0.23 18.25
C TRP A 88 -14.80 0.78 18.75
N ASN A 89 -13.70 0.27 19.27
CA ASN A 89 -12.56 1.11 19.70
C ASN A 89 -11.42 1.14 18.67
N VAL A 90 -11.43 0.26 17.68
CA VAL A 90 -10.54 0.27 16.51
C VAL A 90 -11.40 0.17 15.25
N ILE A 91 -11.41 1.22 14.45
CA ILE A 91 -12.19 1.27 13.21
C ILE A 91 -11.25 1.37 12.03
N ILE A 92 -11.37 0.43 11.11
CA ILE A 92 -10.56 0.36 9.90
C ILE A 92 -11.35 0.97 8.75
N VAL A 93 -10.78 1.96 8.10
CA VAL A 93 -11.44 2.71 7.03
C VAL A 93 -10.54 2.91 5.82
N THR A 94 -11.15 3.08 4.65
CA THR A 94 -10.41 3.59 3.48
C THR A 94 -10.20 5.10 3.58
N THR A 95 -9.25 5.63 2.82
CA THR A 95 -8.95 7.07 2.76
C THR A 95 -10.18 7.92 2.44
N GLY A 96 -11.04 7.46 1.54
CA GLY A 96 -12.27 8.20 1.17
C GLY A 96 -13.29 8.27 2.30
N ILE A 97 -13.40 7.22 3.13
CA ILE A 97 -14.27 7.23 4.32
C ILE A 97 -13.66 8.13 5.39
N ALA A 98 -12.36 8.04 5.66
CA ALA A 98 -11.68 8.91 6.62
C ALA A 98 -11.86 10.40 6.26
N ARG A 99 -11.70 10.76 4.98
CA ARG A 99 -11.94 12.12 4.51
C ARG A 99 -13.37 12.59 4.81
N ARG A 100 -14.38 11.75 4.55
CA ARG A 100 -15.77 12.07 4.86
C ARG A 100 -15.96 12.30 6.35
N TRP A 101 -15.42 11.45 7.20
CA TRP A 101 -15.52 11.59 8.64
C TRP A 101 -14.85 12.84 9.21
N PHE A 102 -13.79 13.32 8.55
CA PHE A 102 -13.24 14.65 8.85
C PHE A 102 -14.25 15.77 8.50
N GLN A 103 -14.95 15.66 7.37
CA GLN A 103 -15.98 16.62 6.99
C GLN A 103 -17.16 16.62 7.93
N ASP A 104 -17.58 15.43 8.40
CA ASP A 104 -18.72 15.26 9.30
C ASP A 104 -18.36 15.59 10.76
N GLY A 105 -17.07 15.81 11.07
CA GLY A 105 -16.60 16.11 12.43
C GLY A 105 -16.53 14.89 13.34
N ASP A 106 -16.53 13.69 12.78
CA ASP A 106 -16.50 12.44 13.53
C ASP A 106 -15.09 12.05 14.01
N ILE A 107 -14.05 12.67 13.46
CA ILE A 107 -12.66 12.50 13.89
C ILE A 107 -12.27 13.64 14.80
N LEU A 108 -11.84 13.30 16.01
CA LEU A 108 -11.62 14.23 17.11
C LEU A 108 -10.12 14.33 17.47
N PRO A 109 -9.69 15.42 18.16
CA PRO A 109 -8.28 15.61 18.52
C PRO A 109 -7.65 14.48 19.37
N HIS A 110 -8.47 13.77 20.13
CA HIS A 110 -8.00 12.64 20.96
C HIS A 110 -7.89 11.32 20.18
N ASP A 111 -8.33 11.30 18.93
CA ASP A 111 -8.18 10.11 18.11
C ASP A 111 -6.73 9.90 17.67
N THR A 112 -6.31 8.63 17.73
CA THR A 112 -5.07 8.19 17.12
C THR A 112 -5.36 7.66 15.72
N LEU A 113 -4.67 8.21 14.74
CA LEU A 113 -4.74 7.78 13.35
C LEU A 113 -3.55 6.86 13.05
N ILE A 114 -3.81 5.61 12.75
CA ILE A 114 -2.79 4.70 12.22
C ILE A 114 -2.94 4.67 10.70
N VAL A 115 -1.92 5.09 9.98
CA VAL A 115 -1.91 5.10 8.52
C VAL A 115 -1.04 3.96 8.02
N ASP A 116 -1.68 2.90 7.54
CA ASP A 116 -0.96 1.77 6.95
C ASP A 116 -0.61 2.05 5.49
N GLU A 117 0.55 1.56 5.07
CA GLU A 117 1.06 1.72 3.70
C GLU A 117 1.08 3.19 3.24
N ILE A 118 1.55 4.11 4.10
CA ILE A 118 1.55 5.56 3.82
C ILE A 118 2.30 5.95 2.53
N HIS A 119 3.21 5.10 2.05
CA HIS A 119 3.93 5.28 0.80
C HIS A 119 3.04 5.16 -0.45
N GLN A 120 1.85 4.58 -0.32
CA GLN A 120 0.84 4.58 -1.37
C GLN A 120 0.10 5.92 -1.37
N THR A 121 0.73 6.92 -1.98
CA THR A 121 0.19 8.27 -2.05
C THR A 121 -1.06 8.34 -2.92
N SER A 122 -2.02 9.14 -2.49
CA SER A 122 -3.21 9.51 -3.24
C SER A 122 -3.68 10.88 -2.78
N ALA A 123 -4.43 11.59 -3.62
CA ALA A 123 -5.00 12.88 -3.22
C ALA A 123 -5.89 12.77 -1.97
N GLU A 124 -6.64 11.68 -1.84
CA GLU A 124 -7.48 11.43 -0.65
C GLU A 124 -6.63 11.21 0.61
N LEU A 125 -5.52 10.46 0.52
CA LEU A 125 -4.62 10.28 1.65
C LEU A 125 -3.97 11.59 2.07
N GLU A 126 -3.47 12.36 1.12
CA GLU A 126 -2.83 13.66 1.38
C GLU A 126 -3.79 14.64 2.09
N LEU A 127 -5.06 14.65 1.68
CA LEU A 127 -6.11 15.41 2.38
C LEU A 127 -6.34 14.88 3.80
N CYS A 128 -6.42 13.57 4.00
CA CYS A 128 -6.57 12.98 5.33
C CYS A 128 -5.42 13.37 6.26
N LEU A 129 -4.19 13.37 5.76
CA LEU A 129 -3.03 13.77 6.56
C LEU A 129 -3.12 15.25 6.96
N ALA A 130 -3.42 16.13 6.02
CA ALA A 130 -3.58 17.56 6.29
C ALA A 130 -4.74 17.85 7.27
N LEU A 131 -5.87 17.19 7.09
CA LEU A 131 -7.04 17.32 7.97
C LEU A 131 -6.76 16.78 9.38
N GLY A 132 -6.07 15.65 9.50
CA GLY A 132 -5.66 15.10 10.78
C GLY A 132 -4.69 16.00 11.52
N LYS A 133 -3.76 16.67 10.82
CA LYS A 133 -2.88 17.71 11.41
C LYS A 133 -3.69 18.91 11.88
N ARG A 134 -4.65 19.39 11.09
CA ARG A 134 -5.53 20.50 11.45
C ARG A 134 -6.36 20.21 12.70
N VAL A 135 -6.90 18.99 12.82
CA VAL A 135 -7.66 18.54 14.01
C VAL A 135 -6.73 18.36 15.20
N GLY A 136 -5.47 18.05 15.00
CA GLY A 136 -4.50 17.78 16.07
C GLY A 136 -4.45 16.33 16.50
N CYS A 137 -4.78 15.39 15.62
CA CYS A 137 -4.69 13.96 15.88
C CYS A 137 -3.26 13.48 16.06
N ARG A 138 -3.09 12.43 16.86
CA ARG A 138 -1.85 11.65 16.92
C ARG A 138 -1.74 10.78 15.68
N PHE A 139 -0.56 10.79 15.03
CA PHE A 139 -0.26 9.92 13.90
C PHE A 139 0.71 8.81 14.25
N ILE A 140 0.38 7.59 13.84
CA ILE A 140 1.29 6.46 13.75
C ILE A 140 1.25 5.99 12.30
N TRP A 141 2.40 5.93 11.64
CA TRP A 141 2.44 5.62 10.21
C TRP A 141 3.38 4.46 9.90
N LEU A 142 2.93 3.59 8.98
CA LEU A 142 3.62 2.37 8.59
C LEU A 142 3.96 2.43 7.11
N SER A 143 5.18 2.06 6.75
CA SER A 143 5.65 2.06 5.37
C SER A 143 6.67 0.97 5.07
N ALA A 144 6.66 0.49 3.83
CA ALA A 144 7.65 -0.46 3.34
C ALA A 144 8.90 0.21 2.74
N THR A 145 8.72 1.33 2.04
CA THR A 145 9.77 1.91 1.19
C THR A 145 9.78 3.43 1.20
N VAL A 146 9.38 4.07 2.28
CA VAL A 146 9.32 5.53 2.31
C VAL A 146 10.65 6.13 2.71
N TYR A 147 10.89 7.36 2.27
CA TYR A 147 11.92 8.21 2.81
C TYR A 147 11.48 8.72 4.20
N PRO A 148 11.99 8.16 5.29
CA PRO A 148 11.39 8.34 6.63
C PRO A 148 11.46 9.79 7.11
N THR A 149 12.45 10.55 6.68
CA THR A 149 12.67 11.94 7.09
C THR A 149 11.52 12.85 6.70
N PHE A 150 10.88 12.64 5.54
CA PHE A 150 9.75 13.45 5.11
C PHE A 150 8.57 13.32 6.09
N TYR A 151 8.09 12.10 6.32
CA TYR A 151 6.91 11.90 7.17
C TYR A 151 7.20 12.17 8.65
N ALA A 152 8.41 11.88 9.12
CA ALA A 152 8.83 12.23 10.47
C ALA A 152 8.70 13.74 10.73
N ARG A 153 9.14 14.55 9.77
CA ARG A 153 9.01 16.01 9.82
C ARG A 153 7.56 16.46 9.65
N TYR A 154 6.90 16.00 8.60
CA TYR A 154 5.56 16.42 8.23
C TYR A 154 4.52 16.08 9.30
N LEU A 155 4.60 14.89 9.90
CA LEU A 155 3.66 14.40 10.92
C LEU A 155 4.16 14.64 12.36
N ASN A 156 5.23 15.43 12.56
CA ASN A 156 5.82 15.73 13.87
C ASN A 156 6.13 14.47 14.70
N SER A 157 6.61 13.43 14.05
CA SER A 157 7.03 12.19 14.68
C SER A 157 8.56 12.13 14.76
N ALA A 158 9.13 12.33 15.97
CA ALA A 158 10.57 12.35 16.16
C ALA A 158 11.18 10.95 16.00
N ASP A 159 10.42 9.91 16.32
CA ASP A 159 10.90 8.54 16.39
C ASP A 159 10.42 7.75 15.18
N VAL A 160 11.34 7.03 14.56
CA VAL A 160 11.06 6.12 13.45
C VAL A 160 11.76 4.81 13.69
N VAL A 161 11.00 3.75 13.90
CA VAL A 161 11.52 2.38 13.97
C VAL A 161 11.82 1.90 12.56
N GLN A 162 13.06 1.48 12.31
CA GLN A 162 13.47 0.97 11.00
C GLN A 162 13.91 -0.48 11.13
N SER A 163 13.31 -1.35 10.33
CA SER A 163 13.63 -2.76 10.28
C SER A 163 13.76 -3.24 8.84
N PHE A 164 14.95 -3.70 8.49
CA PHE A 164 15.26 -4.20 7.16
C PHE A 164 15.61 -5.68 7.21
N ALA A 165 14.61 -6.54 6.98
CA ALA A 165 14.82 -7.97 6.85
C ALA A 165 15.39 -8.32 5.46
N PHE A 166 16.54 -7.75 5.12
CA PHE A 166 17.26 -8.06 3.89
C PHE A 166 18.47 -8.92 4.18
N ASP A 167 18.48 -10.13 3.64
CA ASP A 167 19.62 -11.04 3.69
C ASP A 167 20.39 -10.99 2.35
N PRO A 168 21.60 -10.43 2.32
CA PRO A 168 22.41 -10.37 1.09
C PRO A 168 22.67 -11.74 0.46
N SER A 169 22.73 -12.80 1.25
CA SER A 169 22.92 -14.17 0.74
C SER A 169 21.72 -14.68 -0.05
N ARG A 170 20.55 -14.06 0.14
CA ARG A 170 19.29 -14.33 -0.58
C ARG A 170 18.95 -13.28 -1.62
N ALA A 171 19.94 -12.56 -2.10
CA ALA A 171 19.75 -11.63 -3.21
C ALA A 171 19.21 -12.39 -4.44
N ALA A 172 18.11 -11.91 -4.99
CA ALA A 172 17.47 -12.53 -6.15
C ALA A 172 18.31 -12.32 -7.42
N ASN A 173 18.20 -13.28 -8.35
CA ASN A 173 18.67 -13.07 -9.71
C ASN A 173 17.66 -12.16 -10.42
N VAL A 174 18.06 -10.92 -10.72
CA VAL A 174 17.23 -9.92 -11.37
C VAL A 174 17.61 -9.78 -12.84
N LYS A 175 16.62 -9.89 -13.72
CA LYS A 175 16.78 -9.71 -15.17
C LYS A 175 15.79 -8.68 -15.69
N VAL A 176 16.28 -7.74 -16.47
CA VAL A 176 15.45 -6.80 -17.25
C VAL A 176 15.30 -7.37 -18.65
N VAL A 177 14.06 -7.51 -19.11
CA VAL A 177 13.73 -8.18 -20.38
C VAL A 177 12.86 -7.24 -21.21
N ARG A 178 13.22 -7.09 -22.50
CA ARG A 178 12.48 -6.25 -23.45
C ARG A 178 11.40 -7.07 -24.17
N GLU A 179 10.51 -7.68 -23.39
CA GLU A 179 9.37 -8.45 -23.89
C GLU A 179 8.07 -7.91 -23.30
N GLN A 180 6.98 -8.04 -24.06
CA GLN A 180 5.66 -7.80 -23.54
C GLN A 180 5.20 -8.98 -22.65
N PRO A 181 4.29 -8.76 -21.70
CA PRO A 181 3.84 -9.81 -20.76
C PRO A 181 3.40 -11.12 -21.43
N VAL A 182 2.64 -11.04 -22.52
CA VAL A 182 2.17 -12.21 -23.27
C VAL A 182 3.31 -12.99 -23.92
N GLN A 183 4.32 -12.28 -24.44
CA GLN A 183 5.51 -12.90 -25.06
C GLN A 183 6.37 -13.57 -24.00
N PHE A 184 6.52 -12.95 -22.84
CA PHE A 184 7.29 -13.48 -21.74
C PHE A 184 6.70 -14.78 -21.17
N LEU A 185 5.37 -14.88 -21.09
CA LEU A 185 4.64 -16.10 -20.70
C LEU A 185 4.64 -17.17 -21.79
N SER A 186 5.80 -17.39 -22.41
CA SER A 186 6.00 -18.41 -23.42
C SER A 186 5.84 -19.82 -22.85
N ASP A 187 5.52 -20.78 -23.71
CA ASP A 187 5.41 -22.20 -23.34
C ASP A 187 6.69 -22.71 -22.66
N ARG A 188 7.86 -22.26 -23.14
CA ARG A 188 9.16 -22.60 -22.54
C ARG A 188 9.26 -22.12 -21.09
N PHE A 189 8.86 -20.90 -20.83
CA PHE A 189 8.89 -20.33 -19.48
C PHE A 189 7.91 -21.06 -18.55
N LEU A 190 6.68 -21.30 -19.00
CA LEU A 190 5.65 -21.99 -18.21
C LEU A 190 6.02 -23.48 -17.96
N GLN A 191 6.63 -24.17 -18.92
CA GLN A 191 7.20 -25.50 -18.70
C GLN A 191 8.30 -25.50 -17.62
N GLN A 192 9.14 -24.47 -17.63
CA GLN A 192 10.19 -24.33 -16.62
C GLN A 192 9.59 -24.16 -15.22
N ILE A 193 8.52 -23.37 -15.08
CA ILE A 193 7.78 -23.19 -13.81
C ILE A 193 7.25 -24.52 -13.30
N VAL A 194 6.66 -25.32 -14.17
CA VAL A 194 6.16 -26.66 -13.82
C VAL A 194 7.30 -27.59 -13.36
N ARG A 195 8.38 -27.66 -14.15
CA ARG A 195 9.54 -28.53 -13.86
C ARG A 195 10.22 -28.19 -12.55
N GLN A 196 10.37 -26.91 -12.26
CA GLN A 196 11.05 -26.40 -11.06
C GLN A 196 10.10 -26.19 -9.88
N ARG A 197 8.80 -26.48 -10.03
CA ARG A 197 7.76 -26.28 -9.01
C ARG A 197 7.84 -24.88 -8.39
N ARG A 198 7.80 -23.84 -9.24
CA ARG A 198 7.92 -22.46 -8.82
C ARG A 198 6.60 -21.86 -8.35
N GLY A 199 6.68 -20.92 -7.42
CA GLY A 199 5.59 -20.02 -7.03
C GLY A 199 5.82 -18.64 -7.65
N VAL A 200 4.98 -18.27 -8.62
CA VAL A 200 5.14 -17.07 -9.43
C VAL A 200 4.09 -16.04 -9.10
N GLY A 201 4.52 -14.80 -8.81
CA GLY A 201 3.67 -13.61 -8.78
C GLY A 201 3.99 -12.70 -9.96
N MET A 202 2.96 -12.24 -10.67
CA MET A 202 3.11 -11.32 -11.78
C MET A 202 2.32 -10.04 -11.53
N PHE A 203 3.03 -8.91 -11.56
CA PHE A 203 2.43 -7.59 -11.39
C PHE A 203 2.14 -6.95 -12.74
N LEU A 204 0.87 -6.62 -12.96
CA LEU A 204 0.34 -6.08 -14.20
C LEU A 204 -0.47 -4.80 -13.93
N PRO A 205 -0.56 -3.87 -14.90
CA PRO A 205 -1.09 -2.54 -14.64
C PRO A 205 -2.61 -2.44 -14.56
N THR A 206 -3.36 -3.40 -15.10
CA THR A 206 -4.84 -3.30 -15.22
C THR A 206 -5.54 -4.57 -14.75
N ARG A 207 -6.81 -4.42 -14.38
CA ARG A 207 -7.71 -5.56 -14.08
C ARG A 207 -7.78 -6.53 -15.25
N ALA A 208 -8.02 -6.01 -16.45
CA ALA A 208 -8.11 -6.84 -17.65
C ALA A 208 -6.82 -7.64 -17.90
N SER A 209 -5.64 -7.04 -17.73
CA SER A 209 -4.38 -7.72 -17.94
C SER A 209 -4.11 -8.85 -16.93
N VAL A 210 -4.51 -8.71 -15.68
CA VAL A 210 -4.33 -9.78 -14.67
C VAL A 210 -5.28 -10.94 -14.92
N GLU A 211 -6.53 -10.66 -15.27
CA GLU A 211 -7.52 -11.70 -15.64
C GLU A 211 -7.09 -12.47 -16.89
N GLU A 212 -6.63 -11.75 -17.92
CA GLU A 212 -6.14 -12.35 -19.16
C GLU A 212 -4.92 -13.24 -18.94
N ALA A 213 -3.93 -12.76 -18.16
CA ALA A 213 -2.74 -13.54 -17.85
C ALA A 213 -3.06 -14.83 -17.09
N ALA A 214 -3.92 -14.77 -16.07
CA ALA A 214 -4.33 -15.95 -15.31
C ALA A 214 -5.11 -16.95 -16.19
N ARG A 215 -6.02 -16.46 -17.02
CA ARG A 215 -6.78 -17.30 -17.97
C ARG A 215 -5.83 -17.97 -18.96
N TYR A 216 -4.92 -17.22 -19.56
CA TYR A 216 -3.92 -17.73 -20.50
C TYR A 216 -3.10 -18.90 -19.90
N VAL A 217 -2.62 -18.74 -18.67
CA VAL A 217 -1.87 -19.79 -17.98
C VAL A 217 -2.76 -20.99 -17.67
N THR A 218 -3.98 -20.78 -17.20
CA THR A 218 -4.93 -21.86 -16.89
C THR A 218 -5.25 -22.73 -18.11
N GLU A 219 -5.51 -22.09 -19.27
CA GLU A 219 -5.87 -22.79 -20.50
C GLU A 219 -4.71 -23.58 -21.10
N ARG A 220 -3.50 -23.04 -21.05
CA ARG A 220 -2.34 -23.69 -21.68
C ARG A 220 -1.60 -24.67 -20.75
N PHE A 221 -1.58 -24.41 -19.45
CA PHE A 221 -0.86 -25.19 -18.44
C PHE A 221 -1.74 -25.51 -17.23
N PRO A 222 -2.73 -26.42 -17.36
CA PRO A 222 -3.65 -26.76 -16.26
C PRO A 222 -2.96 -27.32 -15.00
N ARG A 223 -1.70 -27.74 -15.12
CA ARG A 223 -0.89 -28.19 -13.96
C ARG A 223 -0.41 -27.04 -13.08
N ILE A 224 -0.49 -25.79 -13.55
CA ILE A 224 -0.17 -24.61 -12.77
C ILE A 224 -1.46 -24.15 -12.09
N ASN A 225 -1.43 -24.03 -10.77
CA ASN A 225 -2.52 -23.42 -10.02
C ASN A 225 -2.51 -21.91 -10.26
N ALA A 226 -3.32 -21.43 -11.19
CA ALA A 226 -3.35 -20.05 -11.62
C ALA A 226 -4.56 -19.30 -11.05
N ALA A 227 -4.31 -18.08 -10.56
CA ALA A 227 -5.33 -17.18 -10.06
C ALA A 227 -4.96 -15.71 -10.36
N PHE A 228 -5.90 -14.81 -10.16
CA PHE A 228 -5.66 -13.38 -10.26
C PHE A 228 -6.25 -12.63 -9.07
N TYR A 229 -5.71 -11.44 -8.84
CA TYR A 229 -6.24 -10.54 -7.83
C TYR A 229 -6.11 -9.07 -8.24
N HIS A 230 -7.16 -8.33 -8.06
CA HIS A 230 -7.19 -6.88 -8.16
C HIS A 230 -8.14 -6.29 -7.12
N GLY A 231 -8.07 -4.98 -6.89
CA GLY A 231 -8.83 -4.33 -5.82
C GLY A 231 -10.37 -4.38 -5.92
N GLY A 232 -10.91 -4.99 -6.98
CA GLY A 232 -12.35 -5.25 -7.14
C GLY A 232 -12.79 -6.65 -6.69
N GLU A 233 -11.83 -7.55 -6.44
CA GLU A 233 -12.11 -8.92 -6.05
C GLU A 233 -12.11 -9.12 -4.54
N PRO A 234 -12.99 -9.99 -4.01
CA PRO A 234 -12.91 -10.38 -2.61
C PRO A 234 -11.62 -11.14 -2.29
N ILE A 235 -10.97 -10.83 -1.18
CA ILE A 235 -9.71 -11.48 -0.78
C ILE A 235 -9.85 -13.00 -0.59
N ARG A 236 -11.05 -13.48 -0.31
CA ARG A 236 -11.35 -14.92 -0.17
C ARG A 236 -10.93 -15.76 -1.37
N ILE A 237 -10.91 -15.17 -2.58
CA ILE A 237 -10.54 -15.88 -3.82
C ILE A 237 -9.08 -16.34 -3.78
N ILE A 238 -8.21 -15.55 -3.15
CA ILE A 238 -6.78 -15.84 -3.07
C ILE A 238 -6.34 -16.26 -1.66
N ARG A 239 -7.30 -16.47 -0.76
CA ARG A 239 -7.03 -16.92 0.61
C ARG A 239 -6.09 -18.12 0.70
N PRO A 240 -6.19 -19.16 -0.17
CA PRO A 240 -5.25 -20.27 -0.15
C PRO A 240 -3.79 -19.88 -0.38
N PHE A 241 -3.53 -18.77 -1.11
CA PHE A 241 -2.18 -18.26 -1.32
C PHE A 241 -1.61 -17.51 -0.11
N LEU A 242 -2.48 -17.08 0.81
CA LEU A 242 -2.11 -16.23 1.94
C LEU A 242 -1.93 -17.01 3.25
N GLU A 243 -2.82 -17.93 3.56
CA GLU A 243 -2.86 -18.62 4.86
C GLU A 243 -1.97 -19.85 4.88
N ASP A 244 -2.27 -20.83 4.05
CA ASP A 244 -1.57 -22.13 4.06
C ASP A 244 -0.47 -22.20 3.00
N GLY A 245 -0.49 -21.26 2.05
CA GLY A 245 0.31 -21.31 0.84
C GLY A 245 -0.32 -22.22 -0.21
N ALA A 246 -0.39 -21.76 -1.45
CA ALA A 246 -0.88 -22.56 -2.56
C ALA A 246 0.11 -23.67 -2.93
N GLU A 247 -0.39 -24.80 -3.38
CA GLU A 247 0.44 -25.88 -3.89
C GLU A 247 1.19 -25.41 -5.15
N LYS A 248 2.50 -25.62 -5.15
CA LYS A 248 3.35 -25.30 -6.31
C LYS A 248 3.27 -26.42 -7.38
N PRO A 249 3.35 -26.09 -8.66
CA PRO A 249 3.56 -24.75 -9.20
C PRO A 249 2.31 -23.90 -9.16
N PHE A 250 2.45 -22.62 -8.82
CA PHE A 250 1.35 -21.66 -8.89
C PHE A 250 1.74 -20.38 -9.64
N PHE A 251 0.71 -19.69 -10.15
CA PHE A 251 0.83 -18.42 -10.82
C PHE A 251 -0.26 -17.47 -10.30
N LEU A 252 0.12 -16.36 -9.72
CA LEU A 252 -0.79 -15.33 -9.23
C LEU A 252 -0.54 -14.00 -9.93
N ALA A 253 -1.46 -13.59 -10.81
CA ALA A 253 -1.45 -12.28 -11.44
C ALA A 253 -2.10 -11.24 -10.52
N MET A 254 -1.45 -10.10 -10.31
CA MET A 254 -1.90 -9.06 -9.38
C MET A 254 -1.73 -7.67 -9.97
N THR A 255 -2.65 -6.76 -9.64
CA THR A 255 -2.40 -5.33 -9.84
C THR A 255 -1.58 -4.76 -8.66
N ALA A 256 -1.00 -3.57 -8.86
CA ALA A 256 -0.28 -2.85 -7.81
C ALA A 256 -1.15 -2.60 -6.56
N ALA A 257 -2.46 -2.38 -6.72
CA ALA A 257 -3.39 -2.23 -5.61
C ALA A 257 -3.54 -3.51 -4.75
N GLY A 258 -3.35 -4.69 -5.35
CA GLY A 258 -3.30 -5.98 -4.64
C GLY A 258 -1.98 -6.23 -3.93
N GLN A 259 -0.95 -5.51 -4.32
CA GLN A 259 0.44 -5.73 -3.90
C GLN A 259 0.66 -5.53 -2.40
N SER A 260 0.15 -4.46 -1.83
CA SER A 260 0.42 -4.08 -0.44
C SER A 260 -0.31 -4.95 0.58
N ALA A 261 -1.49 -5.43 0.20
CA ALA A 261 -2.36 -6.19 1.10
C ALA A 261 -1.99 -7.67 1.22
N LEU A 262 -1.13 -8.20 0.34
CA LEU A 262 -0.99 -9.64 0.19
C LEU A 262 0.41 -10.13 0.58
N ASN A 263 0.46 -10.97 1.60
CA ASN A 263 1.65 -11.77 1.91
C ASN A 263 1.50 -13.17 1.30
N VAL A 264 1.84 -13.31 0.02
CA VAL A 264 1.75 -14.57 -0.72
C VAL A 264 2.83 -15.52 -0.25
N LYS A 265 2.42 -16.63 0.36
CA LYS A 265 3.36 -17.67 0.82
C LYS A 265 3.87 -18.53 -0.33
N GLY A 266 5.13 -18.92 -0.25
CA GLY A 266 5.76 -19.78 -1.25
C GLY A 266 6.16 -19.05 -2.55
N LEU A 267 6.05 -17.74 -2.59
CA LEU A 267 6.51 -16.92 -3.72
C LEU A 267 8.04 -17.01 -3.83
N ASP A 268 8.55 -17.36 -4.99
CA ASP A 268 10.00 -17.44 -5.27
C ASP A 268 10.40 -16.76 -6.59
N THR A 269 9.42 -16.41 -7.41
CA THR A 269 9.63 -15.74 -8.69
C THR A 269 8.64 -14.59 -8.83
N VAL A 270 9.15 -13.41 -9.15
CA VAL A 270 8.34 -12.20 -9.38
C VAL A 270 8.59 -11.70 -10.79
N ILE A 271 7.50 -11.40 -11.50
CA ILE A 271 7.49 -10.77 -12.81
C ILE A 271 6.83 -9.40 -12.67
N ILE A 272 7.51 -8.36 -13.11
CA ILE A 272 7.06 -6.97 -12.99
C ILE A 272 6.90 -6.39 -14.40
N ASP A 273 5.68 -6.02 -14.79
CA ASP A 273 5.47 -5.18 -15.96
C ASP A 273 5.73 -3.72 -15.57
N ASP A 274 6.75 -3.12 -16.17
CA ASP A 274 7.17 -1.73 -15.89
C ASP A 274 6.19 -0.71 -16.48
N THR A 275 4.92 -0.87 -16.13
CA THR A 275 3.82 -0.03 -16.62
C THR A 275 2.85 0.29 -15.49
N ARG A 276 2.48 1.55 -15.40
CA ARG A 276 1.34 2.03 -14.60
C ARG A 276 0.51 3.02 -15.40
N PHE A 277 -0.73 3.21 -15.01
CA PHE A 277 -1.59 4.26 -15.54
C PHE A 277 -1.86 5.29 -14.45
N ALA A 278 -1.70 6.55 -14.78
CA ALA A 278 -1.98 7.66 -13.87
C ALA A 278 -2.72 8.78 -14.63
N ASN A 279 -3.58 9.48 -13.92
CA ASN A 279 -4.18 10.70 -14.44
C ASN A 279 -3.13 11.81 -14.38
N VAL A 280 -2.80 12.36 -15.54
CA VAL A 280 -1.90 13.50 -15.69
C VAL A 280 -2.71 14.70 -16.18
N ILE A 281 -2.47 15.86 -15.60
CA ILE A 281 -3.12 17.09 -16.06
C ILE A 281 -2.38 17.63 -17.27
N GLU A 282 -2.95 17.44 -18.45
CA GLU A 282 -2.46 18.05 -19.68
C GLU A 282 -3.41 19.14 -20.14
N ARG A 283 -2.90 20.38 -20.27
CA ARG A 283 -3.68 21.55 -20.72
C ARG A 283 -5.00 21.73 -19.96
N GLY A 284 -4.97 21.50 -18.63
CA GLY A 284 -6.13 21.64 -17.76
C GLY A 284 -7.15 20.49 -17.84
N LYS A 285 -6.82 19.38 -18.50
CA LYS A 285 -7.66 18.19 -18.58
C LYS A 285 -6.97 17.00 -17.95
N ASN A 286 -7.74 16.19 -17.20
CA ASN A 286 -7.25 14.91 -16.71
C ASN A 286 -7.16 13.90 -17.87
N VAL A 287 -5.95 13.46 -18.18
CA VAL A 287 -5.68 12.46 -19.22
C VAL A 287 -5.09 11.24 -18.55
N LEU A 288 -5.70 10.07 -18.78
CA LEU A 288 -5.13 8.80 -18.33
C LEU A 288 -3.92 8.46 -19.20
N THR A 289 -2.75 8.53 -18.60
CA THR A 289 -1.48 8.36 -19.30
C THR A 289 -0.76 7.09 -18.84
N ARG A 290 -0.18 6.38 -19.79
CA ARG A 290 0.71 5.25 -19.52
C ARG A 290 2.09 5.78 -19.11
N LEU A 291 2.56 5.34 -17.94
CA LEU A 291 3.86 5.72 -17.37
C LEU A 291 4.65 4.47 -16.99
N HIS A 292 5.94 4.65 -16.81
CA HIS A 292 6.78 3.64 -16.15
C HIS A 292 6.57 3.63 -14.64
N LEU A 293 6.89 2.50 -14.01
CA LEU A 293 6.92 2.39 -12.55
C LEU A 293 8.04 3.26 -11.97
N GLY A 294 7.81 3.80 -10.79
CA GLY A 294 8.86 4.45 -10.00
C GLY A 294 9.79 3.43 -9.33
N ALA A 295 10.94 3.91 -8.86
CA ALA A 295 11.90 3.06 -8.15
C ALA A 295 11.28 2.39 -6.91
N ASN A 296 10.48 3.11 -6.14
CA ASN A 296 9.80 2.58 -4.96
C ASN A 296 8.88 1.39 -5.29
N GLU A 297 8.12 1.49 -6.38
CA GLU A 297 7.20 0.44 -6.82
C GLU A 297 7.97 -0.83 -7.23
N ILE A 298 9.03 -0.67 -8.04
CA ILE A 298 9.88 -1.79 -8.48
C ILE A 298 10.54 -2.46 -7.27
N LEU A 299 11.14 -1.68 -6.37
CA LEU A 299 11.81 -2.20 -5.17
C LEU A 299 10.84 -2.95 -4.24
N GLN A 300 9.62 -2.45 -4.10
CA GLN A 300 8.60 -3.10 -3.27
C GLN A 300 8.12 -4.43 -3.88
N MET A 301 7.89 -4.47 -5.19
CA MET A 301 7.50 -5.69 -5.90
C MET A 301 8.62 -6.73 -5.87
N ALA A 302 9.84 -6.35 -6.20
CA ALA A 302 11.02 -7.21 -6.15
C ALA A 302 11.33 -7.69 -4.74
N GLY A 303 11.13 -6.85 -3.73
CA GLY A 303 11.33 -7.14 -2.32
C GLY A 303 10.47 -8.27 -1.76
N ARG A 304 9.51 -8.76 -2.52
CA ARG A 304 8.75 -9.98 -2.19
C ARG A 304 9.63 -11.22 -2.14
N VAL A 305 10.68 -11.26 -2.95
CA VAL A 305 11.63 -12.39 -3.03
C VAL A 305 13.08 -11.96 -2.86
N HIS A 306 13.44 -10.75 -3.29
CA HIS A 306 14.80 -10.23 -3.19
C HIS A 306 15.22 -9.98 -1.74
N GLY A 307 16.30 -10.62 -1.33
CA GLY A 307 16.79 -10.58 0.05
C GLY A 307 16.02 -11.45 1.05
N ARG A 308 15.10 -12.31 0.58
CA ARG A 308 14.21 -13.11 1.44
C ARG A 308 14.15 -14.58 1.10
N VAL A 309 14.15 -14.88 -0.19
CA VAL A 309 13.94 -16.24 -0.69
C VAL A 309 15.23 -16.71 -1.34
N GLU A 310 15.74 -17.83 -0.86
CA GLU A 310 16.88 -18.49 -1.49
C GLU A 310 16.53 -18.92 -2.92
N GLY A 311 17.41 -18.61 -3.88
CA GLY A 311 17.16 -18.89 -5.28
C GLY A 311 16.01 -18.08 -5.89
N GLY A 312 15.63 -16.96 -5.29
CA GLY A 312 14.61 -16.04 -5.78
C GLY A 312 14.97 -15.45 -7.14
N ARG A 313 13.97 -15.22 -7.98
CA ARG A 313 14.12 -14.62 -9.32
C ARG A 313 13.17 -13.45 -9.50
N VAL A 314 13.68 -12.38 -10.12
CA VAL A 314 12.91 -11.20 -10.49
C VAL A 314 13.10 -10.93 -11.98
N PHE A 315 12.01 -10.80 -12.70
CA PHE A 315 12.00 -10.37 -14.10
C PHE A 315 11.27 -9.04 -14.21
N ILE A 316 11.95 -8.04 -14.77
CA ILE A 316 11.38 -6.72 -15.03
C ILE A 316 11.17 -6.60 -16.54
N LEU A 317 9.92 -6.53 -16.96
CA LEU A 317 9.55 -6.38 -18.36
C LEU A 317 9.48 -4.88 -18.68
N SER A 318 10.45 -4.38 -19.41
CA SER A 318 10.60 -2.94 -19.67
C SER A 318 11.23 -2.67 -21.03
N ASP A 319 10.82 -1.57 -21.65
CA ASP A 319 11.42 -1.02 -22.87
C ASP A 319 12.58 -0.06 -22.59
N ARG A 320 12.79 0.32 -21.32
CA ARG A 320 13.91 1.14 -20.86
C ARG A 320 14.99 0.31 -20.19
N ASP A 321 16.19 0.87 -20.13
CA ASP A 321 17.29 0.27 -19.39
C ASP A 321 17.12 0.57 -17.89
N ILE A 322 17.12 -0.49 -17.08
CA ILE A 322 17.00 -0.39 -15.62
C ILE A 322 18.20 -1.10 -15.01
N GLU A 323 18.99 -0.36 -14.25
CA GLU A 323 20.02 -0.93 -13.38
C GLU A 323 19.42 -1.15 -11.99
N PHE A 324 18.97 -2.36 -11.73
CA PHE A 324 18.27 -2.68 -10.48
C PHE A 324 19.12 -2.40 -9.24
N SER A 325 20.42 -2.70 -9.28
CA SER A 325 21.35 -2.46 -8.17
C SER A 325 21.52 -0.97 -7.82
N ALA A 326 21.25 -0.09 -8.79
CA ALA A 326 21.31 1.36 -8.61
C ALA A 326 19.99 1.97 -8.14
N LEU A 327 18.87 1.22 -8.16
CA LEU A 327 17.60 1.73 -7.66
C LEU A 327 17.69 2.06 -6.17
N ARG A 328 17.20 3.24 -5.82
CA ARG A 328 17.11 3.71 -4.44
C ARG A 328 15.71 4.21 -4.16
N PRO A 329 15.22 4.09 -2.92
CA PRO A 329 13.99 4.74 -2.51
C PRO A 329 14.04 6.24 -2.80
N THR A 330 12.94 6.74 -3.35
CA THR A 330 12.77 8.17 -3.66
C THR A 330 11.76 8.79 -2.71
N GLU A 331 11.73 10.12 -2.66
CA GLU A 331 10.67 10.84 -1.95
C GLU A 331 9.30 10.45 -2.51
N PRO A 332 8.24 10.51 -1.67
CA PRO A 332 6.88 10.22 -2.12
C PRO A 332 6.45 11.17 -3.26
N GLU A 333 5.79 10.63 -4.26
CA GLU A 333 5.16 11.42 -5.33
C GLU A 333 3.78 11.88 -4.86
N PHE A 334 3.65 13.14 -4.49
CA PHE A 334 2.38 13.72 -4.08
C PHE A 334 1.57 14.20 -5.27
N GLN A 335 0.26 13.96 -5.23
CA GLN A 335 -0.66 14.24 -6.33
C GLN A 335 -1.46 15.53 -6.12
N LEU A 336 -1.71 15.91 -4.88
CA LEU A 336 -2.63 16.98 -4.54
C LEU A 336 -2.11 18.37 -4.94
N ALA A 337 -0.80 18.58 -4.93
CA ALA A 337 -0.19 19.85 -5.34
C ALA A 337 -0.55 20.26 -6.77
N GLY A 338 -0.81 19.30 -7.66
CA GLY A 338 -1.26 19.51 -9.03
C GLY A 338 -2.78 19.59 -9.20
N ASP A 339 -3.56 19.39 -8.14
CA ASP A 339 -5.04 19.33 -8.18
C ASP A 339 -5.67 20.41 -7.30
N SER A 340 -5.44 21.66 -7.68
CA SER A 340 -5.96 22.83 -6.96
C SER A 340 -7.49 22.89 -6.89
N GLU A 341 -8.19 22.31 -7.88
CA GLU A 341 -9.67 22.26 -7.88
C GLU A 341 -10.18 21.34 -6.77
N ARG A 342 -9.56 20.17 -6.58
CA ARG A 342 -9.92 19.26 -5.49
C ARG A 342 -9.71 19.89 -4.12
N VAL A 343 -8.61 20.62 -3.94
CA VAL A 343 -8.34 21.35 -2.70
C VAL A 343 -9.39 22.44 -2.48
N ALA A 344 -9.72 23.22 -3.50
CA ALA A 344 -10.71 24.26 -3.42
C ALA A 344 -12.11 23.72 -3.06
N LEU A 345 -12.55 22.64 -3.71
CA LEU A 345 -13.82 21.98 -3.40
C LEU A 345 -13.84 21.45 -1.96
N THR A 346 -12.75 20.78 -1.53
CA THR A 346 -12.66 20.26 -0.16
C THR A 346 -12.70 21.38 0.87
N CYS A 347 -12.00 22.48 0.62
CA CYS A 347 -12.03 23.65 1.49
C CYS A 347 -13.42 24.28 1.57
N ALA A 348 -14.13 24.37 0.43
CA ALA A 348 -15.48 24.89 0.38
C ALA A 348 -16.45 23.98 1.16
N ASP A 349 -16.39 22.68 0.95
CA ASP A 349 -17.23 21.69 1.65
C ASP A 349 -17.02 21.71 3.17
N LEU A 350 -15.78 21.92 3.62
CA LEU A 350 -15.42 21.97 5.04
C LEU A 350 -15.61 23.37 5.65
N GLY A 351 -15.86 24.40 4.86
CA GLY A 351 -15.88 25.77 5.32
C GLY A 351 -14.53 26.25 5.88
N VAL A 352 -13.41 25.72 5.36
CA VAL A 352 -12.05 26.04 5.81
C VAL A 352 -11.29 26.78 4.71
N ARG A 353 -10.30 27.54 5.11
CA ARG A 353 -9.39 28.22 4.15
C ARG A 353 -8.25 27.29 3.78
N ALA A 354 -7.75 27.39 2.56
CA ALA A 354 -6.63 26.57 2.10
C ALA A 354 -5.34 26.78 2.91
N ASP A 355 -5.15 27.97 3.47
CA ASP A 355 -4.01 28.28 4.33
C ASP A 355 -4.12 27.67 5.75
N GLU A 356 -5.26 27.11 6.12
CA GLU A 356 -5.46 26.33 7.33
C GLU A 356 -5.06 24.85 7.15
N LEU A 357 -4.81 24.43 5.90
CA LEU A 357 -4.37 23.07 5.56
C LEU A 357 -2.86 23.05 5.30
N GLU A 358 -2.12 22.34 6.13
CA GLU A 358 -0.72 22.06 5.88
C GLU A 358 -0.60 20.81 4.99
N LEU A 359 -0.62 21.03 3.68
CA LEU A 359 -0.48 19.94 2.71
C LEU A 359 0.97 19.42 2.65
N PRO A 360 1.19 18.14 2.26
CA PRO A 360 2.52 17.57 2.08
C PRO A 360 3.43 18.39 1.17
N ILE A 361 2.86 18.94 0.09
CA ILE A 361 3.51 19.94 -0.79
C ILE A 361 2.62 21.18 -0.84
N ALA A 362 3.24 22.34 -0.69
CA ALA A 362 2.52 23.62 -0.76
C ALA A 362 1.85 23.82 -2.11
N LEU A 363 0.61 24.34 -2.07
CA LEU A 363 -0.14 24.69 -3.28
C LEU A 363 0.52 25.84 -4.03
N ASP A 364 0.44 25.79 -5.36
CA ASP A 364 0.64 26.97 -6.19
C ASP A 364 -0.53 27.95 -5.94
N ARG A 365 -0.23 29.08 -5.31
CA ARG A 365 -1.22 30.10 -4.95
C ARG A 365 -1.95 30.70 -6.17
N ARG A 366 -1.30 30.72 -7.33
CA ARG A 366 -1.91 31.23 -8.56
C ARG A 366 -2.90 30.19 -9.10
N ALA A 367 -2.47 28.96 -9.28
CA ALA A 367 -3.33 27.88 -9.74
C ALA A 367 -4.54 27.67 -8.82
N TYR A 368 -4.35 27.81 -7.50
CA TYR A 368 -5.45 27.73 -6.53
C TYR A 368 -6.47 28.86 -6.71
N ARG A 369 -6.04 30.13 -6.87
CA ARG A 369 -6.96 31.24 -7.10
C ARG A 369 -7.73 31.07 -8.42
N GLU A 370 -7.05 30.64 -9.49
CA GLU A 370 -7.68 30.35 -10.77
C GLU A 370 -8.72 29.21 -10.65
N ALA A 371 -8.45 28.20 -9.84
CA ALA A 371 -9.39 27.13 -9.57
C ALA A 371 -10.63 27.63 -8.81
N VAL A 372 -10.45 28.44 -7.77
CA VAL A 372 -11.57 29.04 -7.01
C VAL A 372 -12.44 29.86 -7.93
N THR A 373 -11.84 30.73 -8.77
CA THR A 373 -12.60 31.58 -9.71
C THR A 373 -13.40 30.78 -10.74
N ARG A 374 -12.92 29.56 -11.10
CA ARG A 374 -13.68 28.67 -12.01
C ARG A 374 -14.85 27.96 -11.33
N LEU A 375 -14.78 27.81 -10.03
CA LEU A 375 -15.80 27.12 -9.24
C LEU A 375 -16.90 28.05 -8.72
N GLU A 376 -16.63 29.33 -8.64
CA GLU A 376 -17.60 30.43 -8.40
C GLU A 376 -18.45 30.73 -9.65
#